data_70768b97b6cb03c5aa86c17c3573ab31
#
_entry.id   70768b97b6cb03c5aa86c17c3573ab31
#
_cell.length_a   1.000
_cell.length_b   1.000
_cell.length_c   1.000
_cell.angle_alpha   90.00
_cell.angle_beta   90.00
_cell.angle_gamma   90.00
#
_symmetry.space_group_name_H-M   'P 1'
#
loop_
_entity.id
_entity.type
_entity.pdbx_description
1 polymer ?
#
loop_
_entity_poly.entity_id
_entity_poly.type
_entity_poly.pdbx_seq_one_letter_code
_entity_poly.pdbx_strand_id
1 'polypeptide(L)'
;MTPAVTRTSTRDIARSAVRAELAQVALDLVRREGYENVTVNDLATAAGVSRSTFLRYIGSKEEAVLSAFDAHGEQVAEALRARPATEDDWTALRRALDTLMERYRQDPQSALVITRLVQDTPALCARHLEKQKGWRPTLAKTLAERTGEAEPTTLAHATRAAAALECLDVALDHWTASDGRLDLPDLLDEAFAALTF
;
A
#
# COMPACT_ATOMS: atom_id res chain seq x y z
N MET A 1 -11.04 -30.73 -9.61
CA MET A 1 -10.83 -30.39 -8.18
C MET A 1 -11.29 -28.95 -8.00
N THR A 2 -12.40 -28.74 -7.32
CA THR A 2 -12.96 -27.40 -7.08
C THR A 2 -12.09 -26.71 -6.02
N PRO A 3 -11.57 -25.48 -6.23
CA PRO A 3 -10.82 -24.78 -5.20
C PRO A 3 -11.73 -24.51 -4.00
N ALA A 4 -11.27 -24.88 -2.81
CA ALA A 4 -11.96 -24.58 -1.57
C ALA A 4 -11.97 -23.06 -1.37
N VAL A 5 -13.12 -22.44 -1.52
CA VAL A 5 -13.35 -21.04 -1.12
C VAL A 5 -13.13 -20.97 0.39
N THR A 6 -12.03 -20.38 0.81
CA THR A 6 -11.75 -20.14 2.23
C THR A 6 -12.81 -19.16 2.74
N ARG A 7 -13.82 -19.69 3.44
CA ARG A 7 -14.87 -18.86 4.04
C ARG A 7 -14.24 -18.01 5.15
N THR A 8 -14.12 -16.71 4.91
CA THR A 8 -13.74 -15.75 5.95
C THR A 8 -14.76 -15.86 7.09
N SER A 9 -14.30 -16.16 8.29
CA SER A 9 -15.17 -16.30 9.46
C SER A 9 -15.80 -14.94 9.81
N THR A 10 -17.05 -14.93 10.28
CA THR A 10 -17.69 -13.71 10.84
C THR A 10 -16.84 -13.04 11.89
N ARG A 11 -16.04 -13.83 12.63
CA ARG A 11 -15.09 -13.33 13.63
C ARG A 11 -13.93 -12.56 12.98
N ASP A 12 -13.44 -13.00 11.84
CA ASP A 12 -12.36 -12.33 11.11
C ASP A 12 -12.86 -11.03 10.48
N ILE A 13 -14.08 -11.05 9.95
CA ILE A 13 -14.74 -9.85 9.41
C ILE A 13 -14.91 -8.81 10.51
N ALA A 14 -15.44 -9.19 11.67
CA ALA A 14 -15.62 -8.29 12.80
C ALA A 14 -14.28 -7.74 13.30
N ARG A 15 -13.25 -8.58 13.38
CA ARG A 15 -11.90 -8.17 13.77
C ARG A 15 -11.31 -7.15 12.79
N SER A 16 -11.47 -7.38 11.50
CA SER A 16 -11.01 -6.47 10.45
C SER A 16 -11.74 -5.11 10.51
N ALA A 17 -13.05 -5.12 10.70
CA ALA A 17 -13.84 -3.91 10.83
C ALA A 17 -13.42 -3.07 12.05
N VAL A 18 -13.24 -3.71 13.22
CA VAL A 18 -12.74 -3.03 14.43
C VAL A 18 -11.33 -2.46 14.20
N ARG A 19 -10.44 -3.21 13.55
CA ARG A 19 -9.09 -2.75 13.22
C ARG A 19 -9.14 -1.51 12.32
N ALA A 20 -9.98 -1.51 11.30
CA ALA A 20 -10.12 -0.39 10.37
C ALA A 20 -10.64 0.88 11.10
N GLU A 21 -11.62 0.74 11.98
CA GLU A 21 -12.15 1.86 12.77
C GLU A 21 -11.08 2.44 13.70
N LEU A 22 -10.39 1.59 14.46
CA LEU A 22 -9.29 2.03 15.33
C LEU A 22 -8.18 2.74 14.57
N ALA A 23 -7.86 2.27 13.37
CA ALA A 23 -6.86 2.86 12.51
C ALA A 23 -7.29 4.23 11.97
N GLN A 24 -8.57 4.39 11.60
CA GLN A 24 -9.11 5.67 11.14
C GLN A 24 -9.04 6.73 12.25
N VAL A 25 -9.50 6.39 13.45
CA VAL A 25 -9.41 7.29 14.61
C VAL A 25 -7.96 7.69 14.91
N ALA A 26 -7.05 6.72 14.83
CA ALA A 26 -5.63 6.96 15.07
C ALA A 26 -5.03 7.91 14.01
N LEU A 27 -5.33 7.71 12.73
CA LEU A 27 -4.86 8.55 11.64
C LEU A 27 -5.39 9.98 11.78
N ASP A 28 -6.66 10.15 12.13
CA ASP A 28 -7.29 11.46 12.31
C ASP A 28 -6.67 12.22 13.49
N LEU A 29 -6.34 11.52 14.58
CA LEU A 29 -5.65 12.14 15.71
C LEU A 29 -4.23 12.56 15.34
N VAL A 30 -3.47 11.69 14.68
CA VAL A 30 -2.11 11.98 14.24
C VAL A 30 -2.07 13.16 13.26
N ARG A 31 -3.05 13.27 12.37
CA ARG A 31 -3.17 14.43 11.45
C ARG A 31 -3.37 15.76 12.19
N ARG A 32 -4.16 15.76 13.27
CA ARG A 32 -4.45 16.99 14.03
C ARG A 32 -3.32 17.41 14.94
N GLU A 33 -2.73 16.46 15.66
CA GLU A 33 -1.80 16.72 16.76
C GLU A 33 -0.33 16.57 16.33
N GLY A 34 -0.08 15.95 15.19
CA GLY A 34 1.25 15.54 14.73
C GLY A 34 1.70 14.20 15.30
N TYR A 35 2.43 13.44 14.47
CA TYR A 35 2.84 12.08 14.83
C TYR A 35 3.68 12.03 16.12
N GLU A 36 4.64 12.91 16.29
CA GLU A 36 5.54 12.90 17.46
C GLU A 36 4.83 13.22 18.78
N ASN A 37 3.77 14.01 18.72
CA ASN A 37 3.02 14.46 19.89
C ASN A 37 1.99 13.46 20.39
N VAL A 38 1.66 12.42 19.61
CA VAL A 38 0.63 11.44 19.93
C VAL A 38 1.25 10.15 20.47
N THR A 39 0.79 9.68 21.62
CA THR A 39 1.19 8.39 22.20
C THR A 39 0.16 7.30 21.91
N VAL A 40 0.55 6.02 22.13
CA VAL A 40 -0.40 4.89 22.05
C VAL A 40 -1.56 5.04 23.05
N ASN A 41 -1.32 5.69 24.19
CA ASN A 41 -2.38 5.95 25.17
C ASN A 41 -3.40 6.95 24.63
N ASP A 42 -2.94 8.00 23.94
CA ASP A 42 -3.82 9.00 23.34
C ASP A 42 -4.65 8.38 22.22
N LEU A 43 -4.06 7.51 21.39
CA LEU A 43 -4.76 6.75 20.35
C LEU A 43 -5.84 5.84 20.94
N ALA A 44 -5.51 5.09 22.00
CA ALA A 44 -6.47 4.21 22.67
C ALA A 44 -7.62 4.99 23.30
N THR A 45 -7.31 6.13 23.94
CA THR A 45 -8.30 7.01 24.55
C THR A 45 -9.24 7.62 23.50
N ALA A 46 -8.70 8.13 22.41
CA ALA A 46 -9.48 8.68 21.29
C ALA A 46 -10.41 7.63 20.66
N ALA A 47 -9.94 6.38 20.60
CA ALA A 47 -10.72 5.26 20.07
C ALA A 47 -11.68 4.62 21.11
N GLY A 48 -11.74 5.11 22.35
CA GLY A 48 -12.62 4.60 23.38
C GLY A 48 -12.28 3.19 23.88
N VAL A 49 -11.01 2.76 23.76
CA VAL A 49 -10.56 1.42 24.17
C VAL A 49 -9.39 1.48 25.15
N SER A 50 -9.09 0.37 25.83
CA SER A 50 -7.88 0.29 26.66
C SER A 50 -6.62 0.22 25.77
N ARG A 51 -5.47 0.68 26.30
CA ARG A 51 -4.16 0.54 25.64
C ARG A 51 -3.89 -0.90 25.19
N SER A 52 -4.18 -1.87 26.04
CA SER A 52 -3.97 -3.29 25.73
C SER A 52 -4.89 -3.77 24.60
N THR A 53 -6.13 -3.30 24.56
CA THR A 53 -7.05 -3.59 23.46
C THR A 53 -6.56 -2.97 22.17
N PHE A 54 -6.15 -1.70 22.18
CA PHE A 54 -5.59 -1.04 21.00
C PHE A 54 -4.39 -1.82 20.43
N LEU A 55 -3.40 -2.12 21.25
CA LEU A 55 -2.22 -2.86 20.84
C LEU A 55 -2.54 -4.28 20.35
N ARG A 56 -3.52 -4.95 20.90
CA ARG A 56 -3.94 -6.28 20.45
C ARG A 56 -4.55 -6.26 19.04
N TYR A 57 -5.23 -5.20 18.64
CA TYR A 57 -5.84 -5.07 17.32
C TYR A 57 -4.88 -4.47 16.29
N ILE A 58 -4.12 -3.46 16.67
CA ILE A 58 -3.30 -2.65 15.78
C ILE A 58 -1.83 -3.09 15.82
N GLY A 59 -1.27 -3.31 17.01
CA GLY A 59 0.14 -3.70 17.20
C GLY A 59 1.03 -2.54 17.62
N SER A 60 1.09 -1.44 16.88
CA SER A 60 1.91 -0.27 17.19
C SER A 60 1.28 1.03 16.71
N LYS A 61 1.90 2.16 17.02
CA LYS A 61 1.50 3.48 16.53
C LYS A 61 1.73 3.60 15.02
N GLU A 62 2.85 3.07 14.54
CA GLU A 62 3.20 2.99 13.12
C GLU A 62 2.15 2.18 12.34
N GLU A 63 1.80 1.01 12.86
CA GLU A 63 0.76 0.16 12.25
C GLU A 63 -0.60 0.85 12.20
N ALA A 64 -0.93 1.69 13.18
CA ALA A 64 -2.17 2.45 13.17
C ALA A 64 -2.23 3.41 11.98
N VAL A 65 -1.15 4.16 11.74
CA VAL A 65 -1.05 5.11 10.62
C VAL A 65 -0.99 4.38 9.28
N LEU A 66 -0.20 3.31 9.22
CA LEU A 66 0.07 2.59 7.97
C LEU A 66 -0.98 1.54 7.60
N SER A 67 -2.00 1.32 8.44
CA SER A 67 -3.09 0.38 8.14
C SER A 67 -3.89 0.76 6.89
N ALA A 68 -3.91 2.03 6.50
CA ALA A 68 -4.50 2.50 5.25
C ALA A 68 -3.83 1.88 4.00
N PHE A 69 -2.59 1.39 4.13
CA PHE A 69 -1.81 0.77 3.06
C PHE A 69 -1.88 -0.77 3.08
N ASP A 70 -2.53 -1.39 4.08
CA ASP A 70 -2.55 -2.85 4.24
C ASP A 70 -3.14 -3.59 3.02
N ALA A 71 -4.15 -3.00 2.38
CA ALA A 71 -4.82 -3.60 1.23
C ALA A 71 -4.13 -3.32 -0.12
N HIS A 72 -3.17 -2.40 -0.19
CA HIS A 72 -2.61 -1.92 -1.46
C HIS A 72 -1.94 -3.03 -2.27
N GLY A 73 -1.11 -3.85 -1.63
CA GLY A 73 -0.41 -4.93 -2.32
C GLY A 73 -1.36 -5.94 -2.98
N GLU A 74 -2.44 -6.32 -2.29
CA GLU A 74 -3.44 -7.23 -2.85
C GLU A 74 -4.30 -6.56 -3.91
N GLN A 75 -4.65 -5.28 -3.75
CA GLN A 75 -5.37 -4.50 -4.76
C GLN A 75 -4.59 -4.41 -6.06
N VAL A 76 -3.29 -4.12 -5.99
CA VAL A 76 -2.42 -4.09 -7.18
C VAL A 76 -2.29 -5.48 -7.80
N ALA A 77 -2.13 -6.53 -6.99
CA ALA A 77 -2.06 -7.91 -7.49
C ALA A 77 -3.36 -8.35 -8.19
N GLU A 78 -4.51 -7.97 -7.65
CA GLU A 78 -5.82 -8.23 -8.28
C GLU A 78 -5.96 -7.48 -9.60
N ALA A 79 -5.61 -6.19 -9.62
CA ALA A 79 -5.60 -5.39 -10.84
C ALA A 79 -4.64 -5.99 -11.88
N LEU A 80 -3.48 -6.49 -11.46
CA LEU A 80 -2.51 -7.15 -12.33
C LEU A 80 -3.05 -8.46 -12.91
N ARG A 81 -3.75 -9.29 -12.13
CA ARG A 81 -4.43 -10.52 -12.62
C ARG A 81 -5.48 -10.22 -13.68
N ALA A 82 -6.19 -9.09 -13.52
CA ALA A 82 -7.23 -8.65 -14.44
C ALA A 82 -6.68 -8.10 -15.77
N ARG A 83 -5.37 -7.84 -15.89
CA ARG A 83 -4.78 -7.34 -17.14
C ARG A 83 -4.82 -8.40 -18.24
N PRO A 84 -5.07 -8.00 -19.52
CA PRO A 84 -5.02 -8.92 -20.65
C PRO A 84 -3.69 -9.67 -20.71
N ALA A 85 -3.73 -10.98 -20.99
CA ALA A 85 -2.51 -11.79 -21.16
C ALA A 85 -1.63 -11.37 -22.36
N THR A 86 -2.19 -10.56 -23.27
CA THR A 86 -1.48 -9.99 -24.43
C THR A 86 -0.61 -8.77 -24.09
N GLU A 87 -0.82 -8.19 -22.91
CA GLU A 87 0.07 -7.12 -22.44
C GLU A 87 1.38 -7.71 -21.93
N ASP A 88 2.50 -7.06 -22.24
CA ASP A 88 3.76 -7.40 -21.61
C ASP A 88 3.73 -7.09 -20.10
N ASP A 89 4.60 -7.73 -19.33
CA ASP A 89 4.63 -7.65 -17.87
C ASP A 89 4.85 -6.23 -17.35
N TRP A 90 5.67 -5.44 -18.06
CA TRP A 90 6.01 -4.09 -17.63
C TRP A 90 4.82 -3.14 -17.78
N THR A 91 4.16 -3.19 -18.94
CA THR A 91 2.91 -2.48 -19.19
C THR A 91 1.80 -2.91 -18.22
N ALA A 92 1.67 -4.22 -17.97
CA ALA A 92 0.66 -4.73 -17.05
C ALA A 92 0.89 -4.25 -15.60
N LEU A 93 2.14 -4.24 -15.11
CA LEU A 93 2.51 -3.69 -13.81
C LEU A 93 2.19 -2.20 -13.70
N ARG A 94 2.60 -1.40 -14.71
CA ARG A 94 2.31 0.03 -14.74
C ARG A 94 0.81 0.29 -14.61
N ARG A 95 -0.01 -0.38 -15.40
CA ARG A 95 -1.47 -0.21 -15.38
C ARG A 95 -2.13 -0.77 -14.12
N ALA A 96 -1.56 -1.80 -13.52
CA ALA A 96 -2.07 -2.30 -12.24
C ALA A 96 -1.94 -1.28 -11.11
N LEU A 97 -0.92 -0.41 -11.17
CA LEU A 97 -0.73 0.67 -10.19
C LEU A 97 -1.76 1.80 -10.32
N ASP A 98 -2.53 1.88 -11.42
CA ASP A 98 -3.60 2.88 -11.57
C ASP A 98 -4.67 2.75 -10.48
N THR A 99 -4.85 1.57 -9.90
CA THR A 99 -5.76 1.36 -8.77
C THR A 99 -5.35 2.17 -7.53
N LEU A 100 -4.06 2.44 -7.36
CA LEU A 100 -3.58 3.32 -6.29
C LEU A 100 -3.72 4.79 -6.67
N MET A 101 -3.47 5.13 -7.95
CA MET A 101 -3.57 6.51 -8.45
C MET A 101 -4.96 7.10 -8.27
N GLU A 102 -6.00 6.28 -8.41
CA GLU A 102 -7.38 6.71 -8.19
C GLU A 102 -7.61 7.28 -6.78
N ARG A 103 -7.00 6.69 -5.75
CA ARG A 103 -7.10 7.18 -4.37
C ARG A 103 -6.45 8.55 -4.20
N TYR A 104 -5.31 8.79 -4.86
CA TYR A 104 -4.64 10.09 -4.85
C TYR A 104 -5.46 11.16 -5.56
N ARG A 105 -6.23 10.78 -6.59
CA ARG A 105 -7.15 11.69 -7.30
C ARG A 105 -8.39 12.04 -6.50
N GLN A 106 -8.93 11.10 -5.72
CA GLN A 106 -10.17 11.31 -4.94
C GLN A 106 -10.00 12.36 -3.85
N ASP A 107 -8.86 12.37 -3.14
CA ASP A 107 -8.54 13.35 -2.11
C ASP A 107 -7.04 13.69 -2.12
N PRO A 108 -6.59 14.53 -3.07
CA PRO A 108 -5.18 14.86 -3.24
C PRO A 108 -4.56 15.51 -1.99
N GLN A 109 -5.33 16.34 -1.28
CA GLN A 109 -4.83 17.05 -0.10
C GLN A 109 -4.55 16.07 1.05
N SER A 110 -5.50 15.19 1.36
CA SER A 110 -5.29 14.15 2.36
C SER A 110 -4.17 13.19 1.97
N ALA A 111 -4.11 12.80 0.70
CA ALA A 111 -3.05 11.93 0.19
C ALA A 111 -1.66 12.57 0.35
N LEU A 112 -1.52 13.86 0.01
CA LEU A 112 -0.28 14.61 0.17
C LEU A 112 0.18 14.68 1.63
N VAL A 113 -0.75 15.00 2.55
CA VAL A 113 -0.45 15.07 3.98
C VAL A 113 0.03 13.72 4.52
N ILE A 114 -0.64 12.62 4.15
CA ILE A 114 -0.27 11.28 4.62
C ILE A 114 1.07 10.86 4.02
N THR A 115 1.27 11.06 2.72
CA THR A 115 2.51 10.65 2.05
C THR A 115 3.70 11.38 2.65
N ARG A 116 3.61 12.69 2.86
CA ARG A 116 4.64 13.47 3.56
C ARG A 116 4.88 12.99 4.98
N LEU A 117 3.82 12.77 5.74
CA LEU A 117 3.95 12.23 7.09
C LEU A 117 4.75 10.93 7.11
N VAL A 118 4.50 10.04 6.15
CA VAL A 118 5.24 8.77 6.03
C VAL A 118 6.69 9.01 5.62
N GLN A 119 6.96 9.88 4.64
CA GLN A 119 8.30 10.17 4.14
C GLN A 119 9.16 10.90 5.20
N ASP A 120 8.59 11.90 5.88
CA ASP A 120 9.33 12.77 6.82
C ASP A 120 9.52 12.11 8.20
N THR A 121 8.80 11.03 8.51
CA THR A 121 8.91 10.33 9.80
C THR A 121 9.72 9.04 9.63
N PRO A 122 10.96 8.95 10.11
CA PRO A 122 11.83 7.80 9.87
C PRO A 122 11.23 6.44 10.27
N ALA A 123 10.49 6.38 11.39
CA ALA A 123 9.85 5.17 11.87
C ALA A 123 8.71 4.71 10.92
N LEU A 124 7.92 5.65 10.39
CA LEU A 124 6.86 5.38 9.42
C LEU A 124 7.45 4.98 8.07
N CYS A 125 8.47 5.70 7.59
CA CYS A 125 9.16 5.41 6.34
C CYS A 125 9.73 3.98 6.36
N ALA A 126 10.50 3.63 7.37
CA ALA A 126 11.08 2.29 7.50
C ALA A 126 10.00 1.19 7.49
N ARG A 127 8.91 1.40 8.25
CA ARG A 127 7.82 0.42 8.32
C ARG A 127 7.01 0.34 7.03
N HIS A 128 6.82 1.46 6.32
CA HIS A 128 6.18 1.49 5.00
C HIS A 128 6.99 0.71 3.96
N LEU A 129 8.30 0.91 3.90
CA LEU A 129 9.20 0.16 3.03
C LEU A 129 9.18 -1.35 3.31
N GLU A 130 9.08 -1.76 4.59
CA GLU A 130 8.89 -3.17 4.94
C GLU A 130 7.57 -3.73 4.38
N LYS A 131 6.46 -2.97 4.47
CA LYS A 131 5.17 -3.37 3.91
C LYS A 131 5.25 -3.52 2.39
N GLN A 132 5.80 -2.55 1.69
CA GLN A 132 5.97 -2.62 0.23
C GLN A 132 6.87 -3.80 -0.17
N LYS A 133 7.94 -4.04 0.57
CA LYS A 133 8.78 -5.21 0.34
C LYS A 133 8.00 -6.52 0.47
N GLY A 134 7.00 -6.55 1.35
CA GLY A 134 6.07 -7.66 1.51
C GLY A 134 5.13 -7.86 0.29
N TRP A 135 4.89 -6.84 -0.55
CA TRP A 135 4.05 -6.98 -1.75
C TRP A 135 4.78 -7.66 -2.91
N ARG A 136 6.11 -7.56 -2.97
CA ARG A 136 6.93 -8.10 -4.07
C ARG A 136 6.67 -9.58 -4.38
N PRO A 137 6.62 -10.51 -3.40
CA PRO A 137 6.33 -11.90 -3.67
C PRO A 137 4.96 -12.14 -4.30
N THR A 138 3.93 -11.40 -3.85
CA THR A 138 2.57 -11.50 -4.39
C THR A 138 2.54 -11.02 -5.83
N LEU A 139 3.13 -9.87 -6.14
CA LEU A 139 3.19 -9.32 -7.50
C LEU A 139 4.01 -10.23 -8.43
N ALA A 140 5.16 -10.72 -7.98
CA ALA A 140 6.02 -11.63 -8.75
C ALA A 140 5.28 -12.94 -9.07
N LYS A 141 4.56 -13.50 -8.09
CA LYS A 141 3.70 -14.68 -8.29
C LYS A 141 2.58 -14.42 -9.30
N THR A 142 1.94 -13.25 -9.20
CA THR A 142 0.87 -12.87 -10.14
C THR A 142 1.40 -12.72 -11.57
N LEU A 143 2.63 -12.19 -11.76
CA LEU A 143 3.28 -12.15 -13.07
C LEU A 143 3.49 -13.56 -13.65
N ALA A 144 4.04 -14.49 -12.85
CA ALA A 144 4.24 -15.87 -13.27
C ALA A 144 2.92 -16.57 -13.65
N GLU A 145 1.84 -16.32 -12.87
CA GLU A 145 0.51 -16.84 -13.16
C GLU A 145 -0.05 -16.31 -14.49
N ARG A 146 0.24 -15.06 -14.87
CA ARG A 146 -0.22 -14.44 -16.13
C ARG A 146 0.41 -15.07 -17.36
N THR A 147 1.69 -15.42 -17.30
CA THR A 147 2.43 -16.03 -18.44
C THR A 147 2.11 -17.52 -18.62
N GLY A 148 1.30 -18.12 -17.72
CA GLY A 148 0.97 -19.54 -17.76
C GLY A 148 2.16 -20.45 -17.48
N GLU A 149 3.25 -19.88 -16.95
CA GLU A 149 4.42 -20.64 -16.55
C GLU A 149 4.06 -21.50 -15.32
N ALA A 150 4.14 -22.80 -15.47
CA ALA A 150 3.91 -23.76 -14.38
C ALA A 150 5.05 -23.78 -13.36
N GLU A 151 6.12 -23.04 -13.63
CA GLU A 151 7.33 -22.98 -12.82
C GLU A 151 7.27 -21.86 -11.76
N PRO A 152 8.02 -22.01 -10.67
CA PRO A 152 8.03 -21.01 -9.59
C PRO A 152 8.51 -19.66 -10.10
N THR A 153 8.07 -18.60 -9.41
CA THR A 153 8.45 -17.21 -9.63
C THR A 153 9.94 -17.06 -9.98
N THR A 154 10.24 -16.59 -11.19
CA THR A 154 11.63 -16.43 -11.66
C THR A 154 12.26 -15.17 -11.05
N LEU A 155 13.61 -15.08 -11.11
CA LEU A 155 14.34 -13.85 -10.75
C LEU A 155 13.82 -12.64 -11.54
N ALA A 156 13.47 -12.84 -12.82
CA ALA A 156 12.92 -11.78 -13.66
C ALA A 156 11.60 -11.22 -13.12
N HIS A 157 10.65 -12.07 -12.71
CA HIS A 157 9.39 -11.63 -12.11
C HIS A 157 9.61 -10.86 -10.81
N ALA A 158 10.51 -11.35 -9.94
CA ALA A 158 10.85 -10.67 -8.70
C ALA A 158 11.51 -9.30 -8.95
N THR A 159 12.38 -9.21 -9.95
CA THR A 159 13.07 -7.96 -10.33
C THR A 159 12.08 -6.95 -10.90
N ARG A 160 11.17 -7.37 -11.82
CA ARG A 160 10.14 -6.48 -12.38
C ARG A 160 9.19 -5.96 -11.30
N ALA A 161 8.74 -6.82 -10.39
CA ALA A 161 7.89 -6.41 -9.27
C ALA A 161 8.59 -5.40 -8.36
N ALA A 162 9.89 -5.61 -8.06
CA ALA A 162 10.67 -4.68 -7.26
C ALA A 162 10.86 -3.33 -7.98
N ALA A 163 11.22 -3.35 -9.27
CA ALA A 163 11.41 -2.14 -10.06
C ALA A 163 10.11 -1.31 -10.19
N ALA A 164 8.96 -1.97 -10.37
CA ALA A 164 7.68 -1.28 -10.46
C ALA A 164 7.31 -0.55 -9.16
N LEU A 165 7.60 -1.14 -7.99
CA LEU A 165 7.38 -0.49 -6.71
C LEU A 165 8.36 0.67 -6.48
N GLU A 166 9.60 0.53 -6.93
CA GLU A 166 10.58 1.62 -6.87
C GLU A 166 10.18 2.80 -7.77
N CYS A 167 9.65 2.53 -8.98
CA CYS A 167 9.07 3.58 -9.83
C CYS A 167 7.94 4.34 -9.13
N LEU A 168 7.09 3.63 -8.38
CA LEU A 168 6.03 4.26 -7.60
C LEU A 168 6.61 5.16 -6.51
N ASP A 169 7.62 4.69 -5.77
CA ASP A 169 8.24 5.46 -4.69
C ASP A 169 8.89 6.73 -5.23
N VAL A 170 9.67 6.63 -6.31
CA VAL A 170 10.29 7.80 -6.97
C VAL A 170 9.24 8.79 -7.48
N ALA A 171 8.15 8.31 -8.09
CA ALA A 171 7.05 9.17 -8.54
C ALA A 171 6.38 9.91 -7.37
N LEU A 172 6.16 9.22 -6.24
CA LEU A 172 5.61 9.82 -5.02
C LEU A 172 6.54 10.87 -4.41
N ASP A 173 7.86 10.64 -4.43
CA ASP A 173 8.85 11.62 -3.95
C ASP A 173 8.80 12.91 -4.79
N HIS A 174 8.76 12.80 -6.11
CA HIS A 174 8.63 13.95 -7.00
C HIS A 174 7.29 14.66 -6.85
N TRP A 175 6.21 13.91 -6.68
CA TRP A 175 4.89 14.47 -6.46
C TRP A 175 4.81 15.27 -5.16
N THR A 176 5.32 14.73 -4.05
CA THR A 176 5.36 15.43 -2.75
C THR A 176 6.29 16.63 -2.78
N ALA A 177 7.45 16.54 -3.43
CA ALA A 177 8.39 17.66 -3.61
C ALA A 177 7.76 18.81 -4.41
N SER A 178 6.83 18.51 -5.31
CA SER A 178 6.07 19.51 -6.08
C SER A 178 4.89 20.14 -5.33
N ASP A 179 4.65 19.79 -4.05
CA ASP A 179 3.41 20.13 -3.33
C ASP A 179 2.13 19.57 -3.99
N GLY A 180 2.23 18.41 -4.64
CA GLY A 180 1.10 17.80 -5.35
C GLY A 180 0.69 18.52 -6.62
N ARG A 181 1.53 19.44 -7.15
CA ARG A 181 1.24 20.23 -8.36
C ARG A 181 1.45 19.47 -9.66
N LEU A 182 2.37 18.51 -9.66
CA LEU A 182 2.60 17.63 -10.79
C LEU A 182 1.54 16.52 -10.80
N ASP A 183 1.23 15.99 -11.97
CA ASP A 183 0.31 14.85 -12.11
C ASP A 183 1.05 13.57 -11.73
N LEU A 184 0.56 12.86 -10.71
CA LEU A 184 1.22 11.64 -10.21
C LEU A 184 1.22 10.49 -11.23
N PRO A 185 0.13 10.23 -11.99
CA PRO A 185 0.16 9.30 -13.11
C PRO A 185 1.22 9.61 -14.16
N ASP A 186 1.39 10.88 -14.55
CA ASP A 186 2.41 11.28 -15.53
C ASP A 186 3.83 11.02 -14.99
N LEU A 187 4.07 11.33 -13.71
CA LEU A 187 5.35 11.03 -13.05
C LEU A 187 5.63 9.52 -13.00
N LEU A 188 4.59 8.71 -12.76
CA LEU A 188 4.72 7.27 -12.76
C LEU A 188 5.01 6.73 -14.17
N ASP A 189 4.37 7.29 -15.21
CA ASP A 189 4.67 6.95 -16.61
C ASP A 189 6.11 7.29 -16.98
N GLU A 190 6.61 8.44 -16.56
CA GLU A 190 7.99 8.86 -16.77
C GLU A 190 8.99 7.93 -16.08
N ALA A 191 8.72 7.56 -14.81
CA ALA A 191 9.55 6.63 -14.05
C ALA A 191 9.61 5.23 -14.73
N PHE A 192 8.47 4.74 -15.22
CA PHE A 192 8.43 3.47 -15.95
C PHE A 192 9.15 3.55 -17.31
N ALA A 193 9.00 4.64 -18.02
CA ALA A 193 9.68 4.87 -19.31
C ALA A 193 11.21 4.93 -19.16
N ALA A 194 11.72 5.43 -18.04
CA ALA A 194 13.14 5.50 -17.75
C ALA A 194 13.84 4.13 -17.66
N LEU A 195 13.07 3.06 -17.40
CA LEU A 195 13.58 1.67 -17.33
C LEU A 195 13.27 0.83 -18.59
N THR A 196 12.71 1.46 -19.63
CA THR A 196 12.46 0.81 -20.92
C THR A 196 13.57 1.26 -21.89
N PHE A 197 14.36 0.31 -22.37
CA PHE A 197 15.47 0.56 -23.32
C PHE A 197 15.08 0.10 -24.72
#